data_327b60ee2f3049a5682947ada242a1a6
#
_entry.id   327b60ee2f3049a5682947ada242a1a6
#
_cell.length_a   1.000
_cell.length_b   1.000
_cell.length_c   1.000
_cell.angle_alpha   90.00
_cell.angle_beta   90.00
_cell.angle_gamma   90.00
#
_symmetry.space_group_name_H-M   'P 1'
#
loop_
_entity.id
_entity.type
_entity.pdbx_description
1 polymer ?
#
loop_
_entity_poly.entity_id
_entity_poly.type
_entity_poly.pdbx_seq_one_letter_code
_entity_poly.pdbx_strand_id
1 'polypeptide(L)'
;RRSFDRARDVAGRKERKGKIFADLEEEFAIANAPYTWYPQRAGRVDLILQRATETGAIKDATQRQDIARLHILAECAKWTGERAKAAAKAGKPQGPEGSLGKLAASNVARLAARVHTAISGNDALLTGPNSPMDGVIAEILVSTPAISIAGGTDEIQKNIIAERVMGLPKEPRFDNGPCRNVRRHSG
;
A
#
# COMPACT_ATOMS: atom_id res chain seq x y z
N ARG A 1 9.54 15.09 11.59
CA ARG A 1 10.74 15.93 11.39
C ARG A 1 10.91 16.93 12.53
N ARG A 2 9.97 17.86 12.79
CA ARG A 2 10.07 18.84 13.89
C ARG A 2 10.24 18.23 15.29
N SER A 3 9.64 17.08 15.56
CA SER A 3 9.80 16.40 16.86
C SER A 3 11.18 15.77 17.02
N PHE A 4 11.77 15.24 15.95
CA PHE A 4 13.14 14.71 15.95
C PHE A 4 14.18 15.82 16.13
N ASP A 5 14.05 16.91 15.38
CA ASP A 5 14.94 18.07 15.53
C ASP A 5 14.93 18.60 16.97
N ARG A 6 13.73 18.68 17.57
CA ARG A 6 13.59 19.12 18.97
C ARG A 6 14.19 18.12 19.96
N ALA A 7 14.01 16.82 19.76
CA ALA A 7 14.61 15.80 20.62
C ALA A 7 16.13 15.81 20.54
N ARG A 8 16.69 15.97 19.34
CA ARG A 8 18.12 16.13 19.11
C ARG A 8 18.69 17.36 19.80
N ASP A 9 18.03 18.52 19.68
CA ASP A 9 18.41 19.75 20.35
C ASP A 9 18.42 19.60 21.87
N VAL A 10 17.42 18.96 22.44
CA VAL A 10 17.32 18.70 23.88
C VAL A 10 18.43 17.76 24.35
N ALA A 11 18.71 16.70 23.58
CA ALA A 11 19.78 15.76 23.90
C ALA A 11 21.16 16.42 23.83
N GLY A 12 21.42 17.24 22.83
CA GLY A 12 22.67 18.01 22.68
C GLY A 12 22.90 19.02 23.79
N ARG A 13 21.86 19.73 24.24
CA ARG A 13 21.95 20.72 25.34
C ARG A 13 22.32 20.11 26.69
N LYS A 14 22.02 18.84 26.91
CA LYS A 14 22.25 18.17 28.20
C LYS A 14 23.58 17.44 28.25
N GLU A 15 24.45 17.56 27.27
CA GLU A 15 25.75 16.85 27.18
C GLU A 15 25.65 15.35 27.49
N ARG A 16 24.51 14.74 27.21
CA ARG A 16 24.31 13.30 27.47
C ARG A 16 25.10 12.50 26.44
N LYS A 17 26.29 12.10 26.85
CA LYS A 17 27.06 11.07 26.14
C LYS A 17 26.52 9.71 26.57
N GLY A 18 26.01 8.90 25.64
CA GLY A 18 25.54 7.56 25.96
C GLY A 18 24.67 6.97 24.85
N LYS A 19 24.14 5.80 25.12
CA LYS A 19 23.35 5.00 24.16
C LYS A 19 22.16 5.77 23.57
N ILE A 20 21.45 6.54 24.40
CA ILE A 20 20.30 7.36 23.95
C ILE A 20 20.67 8.35 22.86
N PHE A 21 21.85 8.92 22.90
CA PHE A 21 22.30 9.86 21.87
C PHE A 21 22.63 9.13 20.55
N ALA A 22 23.28 7.97 20.66
CA ALA A 22 23.55 7.13 19.49
C ALA A 22 22.26 6.60 18.86
N ASP A 23 21.32 6.12 19.66
CA ASP A 23 20.02 5.67 19.19
C ASP A 23 19.25 6.81 18.47
N LEU A 24 19.31 8.04 19.01
CA LEU A 24 18.68 9.21 18.41
C LEU A 24 19.30 9.58 17.04
N GLU A 25 20.61 9.51 16.90
CA GLU A 25 21.30 9.77 15.64
C GLU A 25 20.98 8.69 14.59
N GLU A 26 20.89 7.42 15.00
CA GLU A 26 20.47 6.33 14.14
C GLU A 26 19.02 6.51 13.64
N GLU A 27 18.09 6.78 14.56
CA GLU A 27 16.69 7.06 14.20
C GLU A 27 16.54 8.29 13.30
N PHE A 28 17.35 9.32 13.55
CA PHE A 28 17.38 10.53 12.72
C PHE A 28 17.88 10.22 11.30
N ALA A 29 18.93 9.40 11.19
CA ALA A 29 19.45 8.96 9.90
C ALA A 29 18.40 8.13 9.11
N ILE A 30 17.73 7.19 9.78
CA ILE A 30 16.67 6.38 9.19
C ILE A 30 15.49 7.26 8.74
N ALA A 31 15.05 8.21 9.59
CA ALA A 31 13.93 9.10 9.30
C ALA A 31 14.19 10.07 8.15
N ASN A 32 15.47 10.40 7.89
CA ASN A 32 15.89 11.27 6.79
C ASN A 32 16.39 10.50 5.56
N ALA A 33 16.48 9.17 5.63
CA ALA A 33 16.83 8.37 4.46
C ALA A 33 15.80 8.58 3.34
N PRO A 34 16.23 8.65 2.07
CA PRO A 34 15.29 8.74 0.96
C PRO A 34 14.30 7.58 1.01
N TYR A 35 13.02 7.89 0.80
CA TYR A 35 11.99 6.85 0.73
C TYR A 35 12.29 5.91 -0.43
N THR A 36 12.51 4.65 -0.11
CA THR A 36 12.71 3.60 -1.13
C THR A 36 11.35 2.95 -1.42
N TRP A 37 10.91 3.07 -2.68
CA TRP A 37 9.74 2.36 -3.14
C TRP A 37 10.08 0.89 -3.38
N TYR A 38 9.34 0.01 -2.74
CA TYR A 38 9.46 -1.44 -2.96
C TYR A 38 8.40 -1.89 -3.97
N PRO A 39 8.79 -2.25 -5.21
CA PRO A 39 7.85 -2.68 -6.26
C PRO A 39 6.98 -3.86 -5.85
N GLN A 40 7.47 -4.69 -4.95
CA GLN A 40 6.77 -5.85 -4.40
C GLN A 40 5.44 -5.46 -3.74
N ARG A 41 5.36 -4.30 -3.11
CA ARG A 41 4.11 -3.77 -2.51
C ARG A 41 2.98 -3.59 -3.53
N ALA A 42 3.33 -3.31 -4.79
CA ALA A 42 2.37 -3.18 -5.89
C ALA A 42 1.96 -4.52 -6.50
N GLY A 43 2.50 -5.64 -6.00
CA GLY A 43 2.13 -6.99 -6.43
C GLY A 43 2.86 -7.52 -7.65
N ARG A 44 3.81 -6.77 -8.28
CA ARG A 44 4.63 -7.21 -9.41
C ARG A 44 3.83 -7.99 -10.47
N VAL A 45 2.74 -7.38 -10.95
CA VAL A 45 1.88 -7.96 -12.01
C VAL A 45 2.69 -8.34 -13.27
N ASP A 46 3.78 -7.62 -13.50
CA ASP A 46 4.74 -7.85 -14.60
C ASP A 46 5.39 -9.24 -14.58
N LEU A 47 5.52 -9.87 -13.41
CA LEU A 47 6.17 -11.18 -13.26
C LEU A 47 5.20 -12.37 -13.36
N ILE A 48 3.89 -12.14 -13.36
CA ILE A 48 2.88 -13.21 -13.30
C ILE A 48 2.97 -14.17 -14.50
N LEU A 49 3.05 -13.67 -15.71
CA LEU A 49 3.09 -14.50 -16.92
C LEU A 49 4.37 -15.33 -16.98
N GLN A 50 5.50 -14.74 -16.64
CA GLN A 50 6.76 -15.44 -16.55
C GLN A 50 6.64 -16.62 -15.56
N ARG A 51 6.21 -16.33 -14.34
CA ARG A 51 6.09 -17.37 -13.29
C ARG A 51 5.07 -18.45 -13.67
N ALA A 52 3.93 -18.08 -14.23
CA ALA A 52 2.91 -19.04 -14.68
C ALA A 52 3.42 -19.99 -15.79
N THR A 53 4.34 -19.49 -16.63
CA THR A 53 4.97 -20.29 -17.67
C THR A 53 6.00 -21.24 -17.06
N GLU A 54 6.86 -20.77 -16.16
CA GLU A 54 7.88 -21.56 -15.48
C GLU A 54 7.27 -22.73 -14.69
N THR A 55 6.18 -22.50 -13.99
CA THR A 55 5.49 -23.53 -13.19
C THR A 55 4.56 -24.44 -14.02
N GLY A 56 4.27 -24.05 -15.26
CA GLY A 56 3.25 -24.73 -16.08
C GLY A 56 1.82 -24.35 -15.71
N ALA A 57 1.59 -23.50 -14.73
CA ALA A 57 0.27 -23.06 -14.28
C ALA A 57 -0.55 -22.37 -15.38
N ILE A 58 0.11 -21.82 -16.39
CA ILE A 58 -0.55 -21.24 -17.57
C ILE A 58 -1.41 -22.26 -18.34
N LYS A 59 -1.19 -23.55 -18.17
CA LYS A 59 -1.97 -24.62 -18.79
C LYS A 59 -3.27 -24.93 -18.01
N ASP A 60 -3.35 -24.53 -16.74
CA ASP A 60 -4.54 -24.71 -15.92
C ASP A 60 -5.59 -23.65 -16.24
N ALA A 61 -6.83 -24.07 -16.50
CA ALA A 61 -7.92 -23.19 -16.90
C ALA A 61 -8.30 -22.20 -15.78
N THR A 62 -8.26 -22.63 -14.52
CA THR A 62 -8.60 -21.79 -13.37
C THR A 62 -7.55 -20.71 -13.16
N GLN A 63 -6.28 -21.10 -13.23
CA GLN A 63 -5.17 -20.14 -13.11
C GLN A 63 -5.21 -19.10 -14.22
N ARG A 64 -5.51 -19.49 -15.46
CA ARG A 64 -5.69 -18.54 -16.57
C ARG A 64 -6.80 -17.53 -16.30
N GLN A 65 -7.92 -17.96 -15.71
CA GLN A 65 -9.01 -17.03 -15.36
C GLN A 65 -8.58 -16.04 -14.27
N ASP A 66 -7.85 -16.48 -13.27
CA ASP A 66 -7.35 -15.56 -12.23
C ASP A 66 -6.30 -14.58 -12.78
N ILE A 67 -5.42 -15.03 -13.68
CA ILE A 67 -4.48 -14.17 -14.40
C ILE A 67 -5.23 -13.14 -15.27
N ALA A 68 -6.25 -13.58 -16.01
CA ALA A 68 -7.06 -12.69 -16.84
C ALA A 68 -7.80 -11.64 -15.99
N ARG A 69 -8.39 -12.02 -14.86
CA ARG A 69 -9.02 -11.08 -13.90
C ARG A 69 -8.02 -10.04 -13.39
N LEU A 70 -6.82 -10.48 -13.03
CA LEU A 70 -5.76 -9.57 -12.58
C LEU A 70 -5.38 -8.58 -13.68
N HIS A 71 -5.19 -9.07 -14.91
CA HIS A 71 -4.89 -8.22 -16.07
C HIS A 71 -5.97 -7.17 -16.31
N ILE A 72 -7.24 -7.57 -16.34
CA ILE A 72 -8.38 -6.66 -16.50
C ILE A 72 -8.37 -5.58 -15.41
N LEU A 73 -8.22 -5.98 -14.15
CA LEU A 73 -8.22 -5.05 -13.03
C LEU A 73 -7.05 -4.06 -13.11
N ALA A 74 -5.85 -4.54 -13.47
CA ALA A 74 -4.67 -3.70 -13.64
C ALA A 74 -4.83 -2.70 -14.79
N GLU A 75 -5.35 -3.12 -15.95
CA GLU A 75 -5.59 -2.23 -17.09
C GLU A 75 -6.69 -1.20 -16.79
N CYS A 76 -7.78 -1.59 -16.12
CA CYS A 76 -8.80 -0.64 -15.68
C CYS A 76 -8.24 0.40 -14.71
N ALA A 77 -7.38 0.00 -13.77
CA ALA A 77 -6.71 0.91 -12.85
C ALA A 77 -5.80 1.90 -13.59
N LYS A 78 -5.01 1.41 -14.54
CA LYS A 78 -4.13 2.21 -15.41
C LYS A 78 -4.93 3.25 -16.21
N TRP A 79 -5.96 2.84 -16.93
CA TRP A 79 -6.79 3.76 -17.74
C TRP A 79 -7.52 4.78 -16.86
N THR A 80 -7.96 4.41 -15.68
CA THR A 80 -8.53 5.36 -14.71
C THR A 80 -7.51 6.42 -14.31
N GLY A 81 -6.27 6.02 -14.06
CA GLY A 81 -5.18 6.95 -13.78
C GLY A 81 -4.81 7.85 -14.97
N GLU A 82 -4.80 7.31 -16.18
CA GLU A 82 -4.55 8.08 -17.40
C GLU A 82 -5.64 9.13 -17.65
N ARG A 83 -6.91 8.74 -17.43
CA ARG A 83 -8.05 9.67 -17.52
C ARG A 83 -7.94 10.80 -16.49
N ALA A 84 -7.54 10.49 -15.26
CA ALA A 84 -7.33 11.50 -14.23
C ALA A 84 -6.21 12.49 -14.59
N LYS A 85 -5.09 11.97 -15.11
CA LYS A 85 -3.98 12.80 -15.61
C LYS A 85 -4.41 13.70 -16.78
N ALA A 86 -5.18 13.18 -17.70
CA ALA A 86 -5.71 13.95 -18.84
C ALA A 86 -6.66 15.06 -18.37
N ALA A 87 -7.54 14.78 -17.41
CA ALA A 87 -8.43 15.76 -16.81
C ALA A 87 -7.67 16.90 -16.12
N ALA A 88 -6.66 16.55 -15.32
CA ALA A 88 -5.78 17.53 -14.67
C ALA A 88 -5.03 18.41 -15.68
N LYS A 89 -4.50 17.80 -16.75
CA LYS A 89 -3.83 18.54 -17.83
C LYS A 89 -4.78 19.50 -18.58
N ALA A 90 -6.06 19.16 -18.64
CA ALA A 90 -7.11 20.00 -19.21
C ALA A 90 -7.64 21.07 -18.22
N GLY A 91 -7.01 21.26 -17.08
CA GLY A 91 -7.41 22.25 -16.06
C GLY A 91 -8.72 21.94 -15.33
N LYS A 92 -9.22 20.71 -15.43
CA LYS A 92 -10.42 20.31 -14.67
C LYS A 92 -10.13 20.24 -13.17
N PRO A 93 -11.10 20.62 -12.32
CA PRO A 93 -10.93 20.50 -10.87
C PRO A 93 -10.67 19.05 -10.49
N GLN A 94 -9.84 18.86 -9.46
CA GLN A 94 -9.49 17.54 -8.95
C GLN A 94 -10.73 16.87 -8.34
N GLY A 95 -11.06 15.70 -8.84
CA GLY A 95 -12.16 14.87 -8.36
C GLY A 95 -11.69 13.77 -7.39
N PRO A 96 -12.45 12.69 -7.25
CA PRO A 96 -12.15 11.58 -6.34
C PRO A 96 -11.11 10.61 -6.88
N GLU A 97 -10.46 10.93 -8.00
CA GLU A 97 -9.56 10.03 -8.73
C GLU A 97 -8.42 9.49 -7.86
N GLY A 98 -7.95 10.29 -6.90
CA GLY A 98 -6.92 9.85 -5.95
C GLY A 98 -7.40 8.68 -5.10
N SER A 99 -8.62 8.74 -4.58
CA SER A 99 -9.23 7.67 -3.77
C SER A 99 -9.54 6.43 -4.62
N LEU A 100 -10.06 6.63 -5.83
CA LEU A 100 -10.30 5.54 -6.79
C LEU A 100 -9.00 4.84 -7.16
N GLY A 101 -7.95 5.61 -7.49
CA GLY A 101 -6.65 5.07 -7.84
C GLY A 101 -5.99 4.29 -6.70
N LYS A 102 -6.07 4.82 -5.47
CA LYS A 102 -5.54 4.16 -4.28
C LYS A 102 -6.26 2.84 -4.00
N LEU A 103 -7.59 2.82 -4.06
CA LEU A 103 -8.38 1.61 -3.84
C LEU A 103 -8.14 0.58 -4.95
N ALA A 104 -8.02 1.01 -6.21
CA ALA A 104 -7.67 0.15 -7.34
C ALA A 104 -6.28 -0.47 -7.16
N ALA A 105 -5.27 0.31 -6.79
CA ALA A 105 -3.91 -0.18 -6.54
C ALA A 105 -3.88 -1.23 -5.42
N SER A 106 -4.63 -1.01 -4.35
CA SER A 106 -4.78 -1.96 -3.24
C SER A 106 -5.40 -3.29 -3.71
N ASN A 107 -6.46 -3.23 -4.51
CA ASN A 107 -7.12 -4.41 -5.05
C ASN A 107 -6.23 -5.18 -6.02
N VAL A 108 -5.53 -4.48 -6.92
CA VAL A 108 -4.56 -5.09 -7.85
C VAL A 108 -3.46 -5.81 -7.08
N ALA A 109 -2.85 -5.14 -6.09
CA ALA A 109 -1.76 -5.73 -5.34
C ALA A 109 -2.18 -7.00 -4.57
N ARG A 110 -3.34 -6.97 -3.89
CA ARG A 110 -3.87 -8.14 -3.18
C ARG A 110 -4.21 -9.30 -4.12
N LEU A 111 -4.82 -9.00 -5.27
CA LEU A 111 -5.12 -10.04 -6.26
C LEU A 111 -3.83 -10.61 -6.85
N ALA A 112 -2.83 -9.75 -7.14
CA ALA A 112 -1.53 -10.19 -7.63
C ALA A 112 -0.82 -11.11 -6.62
N ALA A 113 -0.80 -10.76 -5.33
CA ALA A 113 -0.22 -11.61 -4.29
C ALA A 113 -0.91 -12.99 -4.25
N ARG A 114 -2.24 -13.01 -4.32
CA ARG A 114 -3.01 -14.26 -4.38
C ARG A 114 -2.66 -15.09 -5.63
N VAL A 115 -2.58 -14.46 -6.80
CA VAL A 115 -2.24 -15.15 -8.05
C VAL A 115 -0.81 -15.69 -7.99
N HIS A 116 0.16 -14.89 -7.55
CA HIS A 116 1.55 -15.36 -7.36
C HIS A 116 1.62 -16.59 -6.44
N THR A 117 0.90 -16.56 -5.33
CA THR A 117 0.85 -17.70 -4.39
C THR A 117 0.22 -18.93 -5.04
N ALA A 118 -0.90 -18.76 -5.75
CA ALA A 118 -1.60 -19.86 -6.41
C ALA A 118 -0.77 -20.52 -7.51
N ILE A 119 -0.08 -19.75 -8.35
CA ILE A 119 0.75 -20.29 -9.44
C ILE A 119 2.09 -20.85 -8.96
N SER A 120 2.54 -20.49 -7.76
CA SER A 120 3.82 -20.96 -7.19
C SER A 120 3.67 -22.07 -6.17
N GLY A 121 2.46 -22.27 -5.63
CA GLY A 121 2.22 -23.28 -4.59
C GLY A 121 3.12 -23.03 -3.36
N ASN A 122 3.69 -24.10 -2.81
CA ASN A 122 4.54 -24.03 -1.62
C ASN A 122 5.82 -23.17 -1.81
N ASP A 123 6.28 -23.08 -3.04
CA ASP A 123 7.46 -22.28 -3.39
C ASP A 123 7.24 -20.77 -3.12
N ALA A 124 6.00 -20.31 -3.01
CA ALA A 124 5.67 -18.93 -2.68
C ALA A 124 6.19 -18.47 -1.32
N LEU A 125 6.50 -19.40 -0.43
CA LEU A 125 6.98 -19.13 0.93
C LEU A 125 8.51 -19.16 1.04
N LEU A 126 9.20 -19.57 -0.02
CA LEU A 126 10.65 -19.69 0.00
C LEU A 126 11.32 -18.32 -0.19
N THR A 127 12.42 -18.11 0.52
CA THR A 127 13.23 -16.89 0.48
C THR A 127 14.69 -17.21 0.19
N GLY A 128 15.43 -16.22 -0.26
CA GLY A 128 16.87 -16.34 -0.54
C GLY A 128 17.19 -16.74 -1.99
N PRO A 129 18.48 -16.82 -2.33
CA PRO A 129 18.96 -16.91 -3.72
C PRO A 129 18.60 -18.20 -4.46
N ASN A 130 18.21 -19.26 -3.72
CA ASN A 130 17.79 -20.54 -4.32
C ASN A 130 16.27 -20.69 -4.41
N SER A 131 15.53 -19.65 -4.04
CA SER A 131 14.08 -19.64 -4.14
C SER A 131 13.62 -19.09 -5.49
N PRO A 132 12.38 -19.38 -5.92
CA PRO A 132 11.86 -18.82 -7.16
C PRO A 132 11.94 -17.30 -7.18
N MET A 133 12.49 -16.75 -8.27
CA MET A 133 12.68 -15.30 -8.44
C MET A 133 13.41 -14.64 -7.23
N ASP A 134 14.41 -15.36 -6.67
CA ASP A 134 15.22 -14.89 -5.53
C ASP A 134 14.38 -14.46 -4.30
N GLY A 135 13.21 -15.06 -4.10
CA GLY A 135 12.32 -14.78 -2.97
C GLY A 135 11.35 -13.62 -3.16
N VAL A 136 11.32 -12.99 -4.33
CA VAL A 136 10.42 -11.86 -4.62
C VAL A 136 8.95 -12.20 -4.38
N ILE A 137 8.53 -13.46 -4.59
CA ILE A 137 7.13 -13.87 -4.36
C ILE A 137 6.78 -13.81 -2.87
N ALA A 138 7.66 -14.30 -2.01
CA ALA A 138 7.47 -14.20 -0.56
C ALA A 138 7.45 -12.73 -0.09
N GLU A 139 8.30 -11.88 -0.66
CA GLU A 139 8.28 -10.44 -0.38
C GLU A 139 6.97 -9.77 -0.82
N ILE A 140 6.41 -10.13 -1.98
CA ILE A 140 5.10 -9.67 -2.44
C ILE A 140 4.02 -10.04 -1.41
N LEU A 141 4.00 -11.29 -0.97
CA LEU A 141 3.02 -11.78 -0.02
C LEU A 141 3.04 -11.00 1.30
N VAL A 142 4.23 -10.75 1.84
CA VAL A 142 4.41 -10.05 3.13
C VAL A 142 4.19 -8.54 3.02
N SER A 143 4.61 -7.93 1.91
CA SER A 143 4.58 -6.45 1.76
C SER A 143 3.24 -5.90 1.24
N THR A 144 2.47 -6.69 0.50
CA THR A 144 1.21 -6.26 -0.13
C THR A 144 0.16 -5.72 0.85
N PRO A 145 -0.03 -6.26 2.08
CA PRO A 145 -0.99 -5.69 3.03
C PRO A 145 -0.74 -4.23 3.37
N ALA A 146 0.51 -3.78 3.32
CA ALA A 146 0.86 -2.39 3.61
C ALA A 146 0.18 -1.39 2.65
N ILE A 147 -0.09 -1.76 1.40
CA ILE A 147 -0.74 -0.87 0.43
C ILE A 147 -2.22 -0.62 0.78
N SER A 148 -2.87 -1.57 1.45
CA SER A 148 -4.26 -1.41 1.92
C SER A 148 -4.38 -0.49 3.15
N ILE A 149 -3.26 -0.17 3.80
CA ILE A 149 -3.20 0.60 5.04
C ILE A 149 -2.61 1.99 4.79
N ALA A 150 -1.47 2.06 4.09
CA ALA A 150 -0.73 3.29 3.85
C ALA A 150 -1.53 4.30 3.00
N GLY A 151 -1.42 5.59 3.33
CA GLY A 151 -2.12 6.65 2.60
C GLY A 151 -3.65 6.67 2.81
N GLY A 152 -4.11 6.14 3.94
CA GLY A 152 -5.52 5.92 4.28
C GLY A 152 -5.98 4.51 3.90
N THR A 153 -6.66 3.84 4.84
CA THR A 153 -7.12 2.46 4.63
C THR A 153 -8.13 2.37 3.48
N ASP A 154 -8.34 1.16 2.99
CA ASP A 154 -9.33 0.93 1.93
C ASP A 154 -10.74 1.37 2.36
N GLU A 155 -11.08 1.24 3.65
CA GLU A 155 -12.34 1.68 4.24
C GLU A 155 -12.46 3.21 4.20
N ILE A 156 -11.39 3.93 4.56
CA ILE A 156 -11.35 5.40 4.47
C ILE A 156 -11.50 5.84 3.01
N GLN A 157 -10.88 5.15 2.06
CA GLN A 157 -11.04 5.47 0.64
C GLN A 157 -12.48 5.25 0.16
N LYS A 158 -13.12 4.17 0.61
CA LYS A 158 -14.55 3.91 0.32
C LYS A 158 -15.45 5.01 0.90
N ASN A 159 -15.20 5.45 2.13
CA ASN A 159 -15.96 6.56 2.74
C ASN A 159 -15.79 7.85 1.94
N ILE A 160 -14.57 8.19 1.52
CA ILE A 160 -14.33 9.38 0.70
C ILE A 160 -15.10 9.29 -0.64
N ILE A 161 -15.09 8.13 -1.29
CA ILE A 161 -15.83 7.90 -2.52
C ILE A 161 -17.35 8.02 -2.27
N ALA A 162 -17.85 7.38 -1.23
CA ALA A 162 -19.27 7.42 -0.86
C ALA A 162 -19.75 8.86 -0.63
N GLU A 163 -19.03 9.64 0.17
CA GLU A 163 -19.38 11.00 0.50
C GLU A 163 -19.23 11.98 -0.68
N ARG A 164 -18.09 11.92 -1.39
CA ARG A 164 -17.74 12.94 -2.38
C ARG A 164 -18.21 12.64 -3.80
N VAL A 165 -18.43 11.36 -4.14
CA VAL A 165 -18.85 10.93 -5.48
C VAL A 165 -20.33 10.58 -5.50
N MET A 166 -20.76 9.80 -4.51
CA MET A 166 -22.14 9.31 -4.44
C MET A 166 -23.06 10.26 -3.68
N GLY A 167 -22.51 11.28 -3.00
CA GLY A 167 -23.30 12.25 -2.23
C GLY A 167 -23.97 11.66 -0.97
N LEU A 168 -23.44 10.54 -0.46
CA LEU A 168 -23.97 9.94 0.75
C LEU A 168 -23.68 10.84 1.97
N PRO A 169 -24.57 10.83 2.97
CA PRO A 169 -24.38 11.64 4.18
C PRO A 169 -23.12 11.17 4.93
N LYS A 170 -22.43 12.15 5.51
CA LYS A 170 -21.30 11.87 6.41
C LYS A 170 -21.78 11.18 7.66
N GLU A 171 -20.96 10.24 8.15
CA GLU A 171 -21.16 9.67 9.47
C GLU A 171 -21.13 10.77 10.55
N PRO A 172 -22.10 10.79 11.49
CA PRO A 172 -22.09 11.76 12.59
C PRO A 172 -20.82 11.62 13.42
N ARG A 173 -20.10 12.71 13.61
CA ARG A 173 -18.91 12.74 14.46
C ARG A 173 -19.30 13.04 15.90
N PHE A 174 -19.10 12.08 16.77
CA PHE A 174 -19.29 12.23 18.22
C PHE A 174 -17.99 12.57 18.97
N ASP A 175 -16.87 12.60 18.23
CA ASP A 175 -15.51 12.81 18.72
C ASP A 175 -15.00 14.25 18.54
N ASN A 176 -15.89 15.18 18.27
CA ASN A 176 -15.56 16.60 18.15
C ASN A 176 -15.32 17.20 19.54
N GLY A 177 -14.06 17.27 19.94
CA GLY A 177 -13.68 17.91 21.21
C GLY A 177 -12.67 17.09 22.02
N PRO A 178 -12.36 17.53 23.25
CA PRO A 178 -11.46 16.79 24.14
C PRO A 178 -11.98 15.37 24.43
N CYS A 179 -11.10 14.37 24.45
CA CYS A 179 -11.46 12.96 24.71
C CYS A 179 -12.32 12.73 25.94
N ARG A 180 -12.19 13.57 26.99
CA ARG A 180 -13.02 13.51 28.19
C ARG A 180 -14.52 13.77 27.92
N ASN A 181 -14.85 14.43 26.82
CA ASN A 181 -16.23 14.81 26.44
C ASN A 181 -16.85 13.85 25.43
N VAL A 182 -16.05 12.89 24.93
CA VAL A 182 -16.55 11.87 23.99
C VAL A 182 -17.47 10.93 24.74
N ARG A 183 -18.71 10.78 24.24
CA ARG A 183 -19.66 9.82 24.81
C ARG A 183 -19.09 8.42 24.71
N ARG A 184 -18.88 7.77 25.85
CA ARG A 184 -18.56 6.34 25.86
C ARG A 184 -19.82 5.59 25.46
N HIS A 185 -19.69 4.63 24.54
CA HIS A 185 -20.78 3.69 24.31
C HIS A 185 -21.08 2.98 25.63
N SER A 186 -22.19 3.34 26.25
CA SER A 186 -22.82 2.47 27.24
C SER A 186 -23.44 1.35 26.43
N GLY A 187 -22.84 0.14 26.52
CA GLY A 187 -23.42 -1.08 25.97
C GLY A 187 -24.82 -1.37 26.55
#